data_ccd7386d89359cc436db31abe444f653
#
_entry.id   ccd7386d89359cc436db31abe444f653
#
_cell.length_a   1.000
_cell.length_b   1.000
_cell.length_c   1.000
_cell.angle_alpha   90.00
_cell.angle_beta   90.00
_cell.angle_gamma   90.00
#
_symmetry.space_group_name_H-M   'P 1'
#
loop_
_entity.id
_entity.type
_entity.pdbx_description
1 polymer ?
#
loop_
_entity_poly.entity_id
_entity_poly.type
_entity_poly.pdbx_seq_one_letter_code
_entity_poly.pdbx_strand_id
1 'polypeptide(L)'
;ILWETSGHLDHYSENMYPPINHDENNETYYLKPMNCPFHILVYKSDLHSYKELPLRYFEFGSVYRYEKTGVLHGLLRLRGFTQDDAHIFCSTDQINDEVKTLLSFSVKLLGSYGLTEIEADLSTKPNKYIGSDNDWDNATNSLKQSLTELKVPFQTAEGEGAFYGPKIDLHAKDAIGRRWQLSTIQIDFAQPDNFDIEYVNSDNKKSRPVMIHRALLGSVERFTAVLLEHYAGNLPGWLSPIQIDVLTIGNVNDYAQTIIDDLKSYRVNLDDRNIRLGEKLHNSEKSKTPIQIIIGEKDASSNTMAVNIFGKENMKDVDYKKAINSIKKLSLIHISEPTRQIVI
;
A
#
# COMPACT_ATOMS: atom_id res chain seq x y z
N ILE A 1 15.59 -23.68 11.25
CA ILE A 1 15.08 -24.49 10.11
C ILE A 1 14.51 -23.57 9.01
N LEU A 2 13.46 -22.77 9.27
CA LEU A 2 12.78 -21.99 8.21
C LEU A 2 13.72 -21.01 7.48
N TRP A 3 14.54 -20.28 8.22
CA TRP A 3 15.49 -19.29 7.67
C TRP A 3 16.74 -19.91 7.04
N GLU A 4 17.07 -21.13 7.42
CA GLU A 4 18.09 -21.95 6.76
C GLU A 4 17.57 -22.45 5.42
N THR A 5 16.39 -23.09 5.40
CA THR A 5 15.76 -23.61 4.18
C THR A 5 15.57 -22.53 3.13
N SER A 6 15.12 -21.33 3.54
CA SER A 6 14.91 -20.21 2.63
C SER A 6 16.20 -19.50 2.20
N GLY A 7 17.36 -19.85 2.76
CA GLY A 7 18.66 -19.21 2.47
C GLY A 7 18.85 -17.82 3.11
N HIS A 8 17.92 -17.36 3.96
CA HIS A 8 18.04 -16.04 4.58
C HIS A 8 19.21 -15.94 5.57
N LEU A 9 19.57 -17.00 6.28
CA LEU A 9 20.71 -16.98 7.20
C LEU A 9 22.04 -16.83 6.45
N ASP A 10 22.14 -17.39 5.24
CA ASP A 10 23.38 -17.33 4.45
C ASP A 10 23.53 -16.02 3.68
N HIS A 11 22.42 -15.43 3.21
CA HIS A 11 22.45 -14.31 2.27
C HIS A 11 21.89 -13.00 2.83
N TYR A 12 21.18 -13.02 3.97
CA TYR A 12 20.46 -11.87 4.51
C TYR A 12 20.71 -11.62 6.01
N SER A 13 21.58 -12.40 6.65
CA SER A 13 21.83 -12.36 8.10
C SER A 13 22.24 -10.98 8.64
N GLU A 14 22.96 -10.19 7.85
CA GLU A 14 23.36 -8.82 8.24
C GLU A 14 22.17 -7.88 8.49
N ASN A 15 21.02 -8.16 7.87
CA ASN A 15 19.78 -7.40 8.02
C ASN A 15 18.80 -8.05 8.99
N MET A 16 19.15 -9.15 9.63
CA MET A 16 18.34 -9.83 10.62
C MET A 16 18.73 -9.40 12.03
N TYR A 17 17.76 -9.34 12.94
CA TYR A 17 18.06 -9.21 14.36
C TYR A 17 18.84 -10.43 14.85
N PRO A 18 19.72 -10.26 15.84
CA PRO A 18 20.38 -11.39 16.49
C PRO A 18 19.34 -12.40 16.99
N PRO A 19 19.69 -13.69 17.01
CA PRO A 19 18.80 -14.71 17.53
C PRO A 19 18.45 -14.48 19.01
N ILE A 20 17.22 -14.85 19.37
CA ILE A 20 16.73 -14.86 20.74
C ILE A 20 16.84 -16.31 21.24
N ASN A 21 17.71 -16.56 22.21
CA ASN A 21 17.85 -17.87 22.82
C ASN A 21 16.91 -18.00 24.02
N HIS A 22 16.22 -19.13 24.12
CA HIS A 22 15.36 -19.43 25.24
C HIS A 22 16.08 -20.41 26.18
N ASP A 23 16.32 -19.96 27.43
CA ASP A 23 17.18 -20.69 28.37
C ASP A 23 16.60 -22.03 28.85
N GLU A 24 15.28 -22.21 28.84
CA GLU A 24 14.63 -23.41 29.40
C GLU A 24 14.64 -24.61 28.46
N ASN A 25 14.57 -24.40 27.14
CA ASN A 25 14.45 -25.48 26.16
C ASN A 25 15.54 -25.48 25.07
N ASN A 26 16.52 -24.61 25.21
CA ASN A 26 17.64 -24.47 24.27
C ASN A 26 17.21 -24.17 22.81
N GLU A 27 16.03 -23.55 22.64
CA GLU A 27 15.49 -23.16 21.33
C GLU A 27 15.97 -21.77 20.95
N THR A 28 16.18 -21.59 19.64
CA THR A 28 16.60 -20.32 19.07
C THR A 28 15.50 -19.76 18.18
N TYR A 29 15.08 -18.53 18.46
CA TYR A 29 14.06 -17.81 17.71
C TYR A 29 14.67 -16.63 16.95
N TYR A 30 14.07 -16.31 15.81
CA TYR A 30 14.43 -15.14 15.02
C TYR A 30 13.20 -14.25 14.81
N LEU A 31 13.36 -12.94 14.91
CA LEU A 31 12.36 -12.01 14.41
C LEU A 31 12.31 -12.14 12.89
N LYS A 32 11.11 -12.36 12.32
CA LYS A 32 10.97 -12.57 10.88
C LYS A 32 11.35 -11.31 10.08
N PRO A 33 12.29 -11.38 9.14
CA PRO A 33 12.66 -10.25 8.28
C PRO A 33 11.78 -10.13 7.05
N MET A 34 11.08 -11.21 6.68
CA MET A 34 10.21 -11.34 5.50
C MET A 34 9.05 -12.29 5.79
N ASN A 35 8.00 -12.25 4.94
CA ASN A 35 6.82 -13.09 5.08
C ASN A 35 6.82 -14.29 4.12
N CYS A 36 7.61 -14.25 3.06
CA CYS A 36 7.60 -15.24 1.98
C CYS A 36 7.65 -16.71 2.43
N PRO A 37 8.51 -17.15 3.39
CA PRO A 37 8.55 -18.56 3.79
C PRO A 37 7.24 -19.07 4.39
N PHE A 38 6.45 -18.19 5.01
CA PHE A 38 5.17 -18.58 5.62
C PHE A 38 4.11 -18.86 4.56
N HIS A 39 4.02 -18.03 3.49
CA HIS A 39 3.13 -18.29 2.37
C HIS A 39 3.53 -19.56 1.60
N ILE A 40 4.82 -19.87 1.53
CA ILE A 40 5.31 -21.14 0.96
C ILE A 40 4.84 -22.33 1.79
N LEU A 41 4.87 -22.22 3.13
CA LEU A 41 4.34 -23.28 4.00
C LEU A 41 2.82 -23.46 3.85
N VAL A 42 2.07 -22.35 3.67
CA VAL A 42 0.63 -22.42 3.36
C VAL A 42 0.40 -23.13 2.04
N TYR A 43 1.15 -22.78 0.99
CA TYR A 43 1.08 -23.50 -0.28
C TYR A 43 1.40 -24.98 -0.11
N LYS A 44 2.44 -25.32 0.64
CA LYS A 44 2.92 -26.68 0.85
C LYS A 44 1.96 -27.55 1.67
N SER A 45 0.99 -26.95 2.39
CA SER A 45 0.04 -27.70 3.22
C SER A 45 -0.97 -28.52 2.42
N ASP A 46 -1.14 -28.22 1.12
CA ASP A 46 -2.07 -28.90 0.22
C ASP A 46 -1.40 -29.36 -1.07
N LEU A 47 -2.09 -30.27 -1.79
CA LEU A 47 -1.71 -30.69 -3.12
C LEU A 47 -2.40 -29.81 -4.16
N HIS A 48 -1.62 -29.22 -5.06
CA HIS A 48 -2.13 -28.29 -6.06
C HIS A 48 -2.11 -28.87 -7.47
N SER A 49 -3.09 -28.45 -8.28
CA SER A 49 -3.21 -28.76 -9.69
C SER A 49 -2.96 -27.50 -10.53
N TYR A 50 -2.48 -27.68 -11.76
CA TYR A 50 -2.33 -26.58 -12.71
C TYR A 50 -3.62 -25.76 -12.93
N LYS A 51 -4.80 -26.36 -12.68
CA LYS A 51 -6.10 -25.69 -12.81
C LYS A 51 -6.36 -24.65 -11.72
N GLU A 52 -5.64 -24.73 -10.62
CA GLU A 52 -5.74 -23.80 -9.49
C GLU A 52 -4.78 -22.61 -9.65
N LEU A 53 -3.75 -22.78 -10.49
CA LEU A 53 -2.77 -21.73 -10.73
C LEU A 53 -3.31 -20.64 -11.69
N PRO A 54 -3.00 -19.37 -11.45
CA PRO A 54 -2.13 -18.86 -10.38
C PRO A 54 -2.82 -18.74 -9.03
N LEU A 55 -2.18 -19.24 -7.95
CA LEU A 55 -2.62 -19.05 -6.57
C LEU A 55 -2.00 -17.76 -6.00
N ARG A 56 -2.80 -16.94 -5.34
CA ARG A 56 -2.38 -15.65 -4.80
C ARG A 56 -2.69 -15.55 -3.32
N TYR A 57 -1.67 -15.40 -2.49
CA TYR A 57 -1.79 -15.17 -1.05
C TYR A 57 -1.41 -13.73 -0.73
N PHE A 58 -2.12 -13.10 0.20
CA PHE A 58 -1.91 -11.74 0.63
C PHE A 58 -2.04 -11.62 2.15
N GLU A 59 -1.18 -10.82 2.74
CA GLU A 59 -1.28 -10.41 4.14
C GLU A 59 -0.79 -8.97 4.35
N PHE A 60 -1.28 -8.32 5.38
CA PHE A 60 -0.55 -7.22 6.03
C PHE A 60 0.40 -7.83 7.05
N GLY A 61 1.62 -8.11 6.60
CA GLY A 61 2.61 -8.86 7.37
C GLY A 61 3.62 -7.96 8.06
N SER A 62 3.70 -8.04 9.40
CA SER A 62 4.73 -7.34 10.16
C SER A 62 6.07 -8.05 10.04
N VAL A 63 7.11 -7.30 9.69
CA VAL A 63 8.49 -7.78 9.55
C VAL A 63 9.46 -6.90 10.32
N TYR A 64 10.62 -7.46 10.66
CA TYR A 64 11.63 -6.81 11.49
C TYR A 64 12.99 -6.91 10.82
N ARG A 65 13.62 -5.76 10.53
CA ARG A 65 14.94 -5.68 9.90
C ARG A 65 15.90 -4.88 10.75
N TYR A 66 17.11 -5.38 10.89
CA TYR A 66 18.16 -4.72 11.67
C TYR A 66 18.81 -3.59 10.86
N GLU A 67 18.03 -2.54 10.65
CA GLU A 67 18.51 -1.33 9.96
C GLU A 67 19.54 -0.60 10.82
N LYS A 68 20.61 -0.09 10.19
CA LYS A 68 21.63 0.70 10.86
C LYS A 68 21.01 1.98 11.44
N THR A 69 21.44 2.40 12.64
CA THR A 69 20.86 3.57 13.33
C THR A 69 20.90 4.85 12.48
N GLY A 70 21.98 5.07 11.73
CA GLY A 70 22.15 6.28 10.90
C GLY A 70 21.23 6.39 9.68
N VAL A 71 20.48 5.33 9.32
CA VAL A 71 19.53 5.36 8.19
C VAL A 71 18.09 5.44 8.63
N LEU A 72 17.78 5.37 9.92
CA LEU A 72 16.42 5.48 10.44
C LEU A 72 15.85 6.88 10.22
N HIS A 73 14.59 6.96 9.75
CA HIS A 73 13.98 8.24 9.40
C HIS A 73 12.45 8.23 9.61
N GLY A 74 11.99 8.52 10.81
CA GLY A 74 10.56 8.57 11.14
C GLY A 74 9.81 7.33 10.62
N LEU A 75 8.67 7.52 10.00
CA LEU A 75 7.90 6.45 9.36
C LEU A 75 8.50 5.98 8.02
N LEU A 76 9.41 6.75 7.43
CA LEU A 76 9.98 6.44 6.11
C LEU A 76 10.97 5.28 6.13
N ARG A 77 11.67 5.06 7.26
CA ARG A 77 12.58 3.94 7.43
C ARG A 77 12.63 3.47 8.88
N LEU A 78 12.04 2.31 9.13
CA LEU A 78 11.81 1.70 10.43
C LEU A 78 12.49 0.33 10.53
N ARG A 79 12.68 -0.14 11.74
CA ARG A 79 13.15 -1.51 12.03
C ARG A 79 12.02 -2.53 12.09
N GLY A 80 10.82 -2.12 12.52
CA GLY A 80 9.61 -2.93 12.49
C GLY A 80 8.55 -2.21 11.67
N PHE A 81 7.97 -2.87 10.66
CA PHE A 81 7.00 -2.28 9.76
C PHE A 81 6.06 -3.34 9.17
N THR A 82 4.95 -2.88 8.61
CA THR A 82 3.91 -3.73 8.03
C THR A 82 3.97 -3.63 6.50
N GLN A 83 4.19 -4.76 5.83
CA GLN A 83 4.13 -4.85 4.38
C GLN A 83 2.74 -5.29 3.91
N ASP A 84 2.29 -4.73 2.80
CA ASP A 84 1.18 -5.24 2.00
C ASP A 84 1.69 -6.36 1.09
N ASP A 85 2.05 -7.46 1.70
CA ASP A 85 2.85 -8.51 1.09
C ASP A 85 2.00 -9.58 0.43
N ALA A 86 2.30 -9.91 -0.82
CA ALA A 86 1.62 -10.97 -1.53
C ALA A 86 2.60 -11.83 -2.32
N HIS A 87 2.24 -13.10 -2.42
CA HIS A 87 3.00 -14.11 -3.13
C HIS A 87 2.09 -14.88 -4.08
N ILE A 88 2.49 -14.90 -5.34
CA ILE A 88 1.76 -15.57 -6.42
C ILE A 88 2.55 -16.79 -6.81
N PHE A 89 1.91 -17.96 -6.79
CA PHE A 89 2.46 -19.22 -7.29
C PHE A 89 1.82 -19.50 -8.63
N CYS A 90 2.62 -19.57 -9.68
CA CYS A 90 2.15 -19.71 -11.04
C CYS A 90 3.03 -20.71 -11.84
N SER A 91 2.53 -21.15 -12.99
CA SER A 91 3.34 -21.89 -13.96
C SER A 91 4.23 -20.93 -14.77
N THR A 92 5.26 -21.45 -15.40
CA THR A 92 6.22 -20.62 -16.16
C THR A 92 5.56 -19.84 -17.30
N ASP A 93 4.55 -20.42 -17.96
CA ASP A 93 3.79 -19.77 -19.04
C ASP A 93 2.90 -18.61 -18.55
N GLN A 94 2.55 -18.57 -17.26
CA GLN A 94 1.72 -17.53 -16.66
C GLN A 94 2.53 -16.30 -16.22
N ILE A 95 3.86 -16.36 -16.13
CA ILE A 95 4.70 -15.30 -15.55
C ILE A 95 4.43 -13.94 -16.20
N ASN A 96 4.45 -13.89 -17.54
CA ASN A 96 4.33 -12.61 -18.28
C ASN A 96 2.98 -11.93 -18.01
N ASP A 97 1.90 -12.69 -17.99
CA ASP A 97 0.56 -12.14 -17.77
C ASP A 97 0.38 -11.68 -16.32
N GLU A 98 0.92 -12.44 -15.35
CA GLU A 98 0.90 -12.04 -13.94
C GLU A 98 1.72 -10.77 -13.71
N VAL A 99 2.94 -10.68 -14.22
CA VAL A 99 3.80 -9.50 -14.08
C VAL A 99 3.14 -8.26 -14.71
N LYS A 100 2.56 -8.38 -15.90
CA LYS A 100 1.82 -7.28 -16.54
C LYS A 100 0.63 -6.82 -15.70
N THR A 101 -0.15 -7.78 -15.20
CA THR A 101 -1.32 -7.50 -14.36
C THR A 101 -0.89 -6.76 -13.10
N LEU A 102 0.15 -7.24 -12.41
CA LEU A 102 0.68 -6.62 -11.20
C LEU A 102 1.24 -5.23 -11.46
N LEU A 103 2.01 -5.05 -12.53
CA LEU A 103 2.59 -3.75 -12.89
C LEU A 103 1.50 -2.73 -13.23
N SER A 104 0.52 -3.12 -14.06
CA SER A 104 -0.63 -2.27 -14.39
C SER A 104 -1.42 -1.89 -13.14
N PHE A 105 -1.67 -2.84 -12.25
CA PHE A 105 -2.35 -2.60 -10.99
C PHE A 105 -1.57 -1.67 -10.07
N SER A 106 -0.26 -1.86 -9.94
CA SER A 106 0.61 -0.98 -9.14
C SER A 106 0.57 0.46 -9.60
N VAL A 107 0.73 0.70 -10.91
CA VAL A 107 0.67 2.05 -11.50
C VAL A 107 -0.70 2.69 -11.29
N LYS A 108 -1.79 1.94 -11.53
CA LYS A 108 -3.16 2.43 -11.32
C LYS A 108 -3.42 2.75 -9.84
N LEU A 109 -2.97 1.89 -8.93
CA LEU A 109 -3.15 2.09 -7.50
C LEU A 109 -2.42 3.35 -7.02
N LEU A 110 -1.13 3.48 -7.32
CA LEU A 110 -0.35 4.67 -6.95
C LEU A 110 -0.96 5.94 -7.53
N GLY A 111 -1.40 5.91 -8.79
CA GLY A 111 -2.10 7.01 -9.45
C GLY A 111 -3.40 7.40 -8.73
N SER A 112 -4.16 6.45 -8.18
CA SER A 112 -5.37 6.73 -7.41
C SER A 112 -5.11 7.49 -6.10
N TYR A 113 -3.89 7.37 -5.58
CA TYR A 113 -3.41 8.16 -4.44
C TYR A 113 -2.77 9.51 -4.84
N GLY A 114 -2.84 9.89 -6.13
CA GLY A 114 -2.27 11.13 -6.64
C GLY A 114 -0.78 11.04 -6.99
N LEU A 115 -0.15 9.88 -6.83
CA LEU A 115 1.25 9.64 -7.17
C LEU A 115 1.33 9.21 -8.65
N THR A 116 1.38 10.17 -9.56
CA THR A 116 1.27 9.93 -11.01
C THR A 116 2.62 9.92 -11.75
N GLU A 117 3.67 10.52 -11.16
CA GLU A 117 5.01 10.47 -11.72
C GLU A 117 5.72 9.21 -11.25
N ILE A 118 5.62 8.15 -12.04
CA ILE A 118 6.13 6.81 -11.70
C ILE A 118 7.27 6.46 -12.65
N GLU A 119 8.38 5.99 -12.07
CA GLU A 119 9.56 5.47 -12.74
C GLU A 119 9.90 4.11 -12.16
N ALA A 120 10.58 3.26 -12.93
CA ALA A 120 10.98 1.94 -12.49
C ALA A 120 12.50 1.74 -12.50
N ASP A 121 13.00 0.93 -11.56
CA ASP A 121 14.33 0.33 -11.64
C ASP A 121 14.15 -1.16 -11.91
N LEU A 122 14.78 -1.65 -12.99
CA LEU A 122 14.88 -3.07 -13.28
C LEU A 122 16.21 -3.58 -12.71
N SER A 123 16.17 -4.25 -11.57
CA SER A 123 17.35 -4.78 -10.90
C SER A 123 17.68 -6.17 -11.42
N THR A 124 18.92 -6.34 -11.88
CA THR A 124 19.41 -7.57 -12.51
C THR A 124 20.26 -8.41 -11.56
N LYS A 125 20.79 -9.51 -12.05
CA LYS A 125 21.52 -10.52 -11.32
C LYS A 125 22.70 -9.95 -10.52
N PRO A 126 22.75 -10.16 -9.19
CA PRO A 126 23.89 -9.75 -8.36
C PRO A 126 25.09 -10.71 -8.48
N ASN A 127 26.21 -10.37 -7.85
CA ASN A 127 27.40 -11.22 -7.85
C ASN A 127 27.20 -12.55 -7.08
N LYS A 128 26.34 -12.55 -6.06
CA LYS A 128 25.98 -13.75 -5.29
C LYS A 128 24.49 -14.01 -5.48
N TYR A 129 24.16 -15.12 -6.11
CA TYR A 129 22.76 -15.46 -6.44
C TYR A 129 22.54 -16.97 -6.39
N ILE A 130 21.28 -17.38 -6.38
CA ILE A 130 20.78 -18.75 -6.45
C ILE A 130 20.04 -18.92 -7.79
N GLY A 131 20.00 -20.15 -8.32
CA GLY A 131 19.36 -20.48 -9.60
C GLY A 131 20.34 -20.48 -10.78
N SER A 132 19.83 -20.83 -11.96
CA SER A 132 20.65 -20.88 -13.20
C SER A 132 20.68 -19.52 -13.88
N ASP A 133 21.71 -19.27 -14.69
CA ASP A 133 21.82 -18.08 -15.53
C ASP A 133 20.63 -17.95 -16.48
N ASN A 134 20.17 -19.08 -17.05
CA ASN A 134 19.03 -19.10 -17.95
C ASN A 134 17.73 -18.65 -17.28
N ASP A 135 17.49 -19.04 -16.02
CA ASP A 135 16.30 -18.61 -15.26
C ASP A 135 16.35 -17.11 -14.99
N TRP A 136 17.54 -16.59 -14.62
CA TRP A 136 17.76 -15.16 -14.43
C TRP A 136 17.54 -14.35 -15.71
N ASP A 137 18.05 -14.81 -16.83
CA ASP A 137 17.88 -14.15 -18.13
C ASP A 137 16.40 -14.15 -18.56
N ASN A 138 15.71 -15.27 -18.43
CA ASN A 138 14.29 -15.41 -18.75
C ASN A 138 13.44 -14.48 -17.86
N ALA A 139 13.67 -14.49 -16.55
CA ALA A 139 12.96 -13.64 -15.62
C ALA A 139 13.21 -12.15 -15.88
N THR A 140 14.47 -11.76 -16.10
CA THR A 140 14.83 -10.37 -16.39
C THR A 140 14.17 -9.90 -17.68
N ASN A 141 14.17 -10.73 -18.72
CA ASN A 141 13.54 -10.40 -20.00
C ASN A 141 12.01 -10.26 -19.86
N SER A 142 11.35 -11.11 -19.08
CA SER A 142 9.91 -11.01 -18.78
C SER A 142 9.56 -9.69 -18.10
N LEU A 143 10.33 -9.29 -17.08
CA LEU A 143 10.17 -8.01 -16.40
C LEU A 143 10.38 -6.83 -17.34
N LYS A 144 11.45 -6.85 -18.15
CA LYS A 144 11.78 -5.81 -19.12
C LYS A 144 10.71 -5.66 -20.20
N GLN A 145 10.21 -6.77 -20.72
CA GLN A 145 9.14 -6.78 -21.72
C GLN A 145 7.88 -6.12 -21.15
N SER A 146 7.47 -6.48 -19.93
CA SER A 146 6.28 -5.92 -19.27
C SER A 146 6.39 -4.41 -19.06
N LEU A 147 7.55 -3.90 -18.64
CA LEU A 147 7.81 -2.45 -18.52
C LEU A 147 7.69 -1.74 -19.86
N THR A 148 8.25 -2.34 -20.93
CA THR A 148 8.24 -1.78 -22.27
C THR A 148 6.81 -1.72 -22.84
N GLU A 149 6.05 -2.79 -22.72
CA GLU A 149 4.68 -2.88 -23.24
C GLU A 149 3.72 -1.92 -22.52
N LEU A 150 3.88 -1.74 -21.21
CA LEU A 150 3.08 -0.80 -20.42
C LEU A 150 3.62 0.63 -20.47
N LYS A 151 4.72 0.86 -21.23
CA LYS A 151 5.35 2.17 -21.40
C LYS A 151 5.72 2.85 -20.07
N VAL A 152 6.11 2.07 -19.07
CA VAL A 152 6.62 2.60 -17.81
C VAL A 152 8.09 2.99 -18.03
N PRO A 153 8.48 4.24 -17.77
CA PRO A 153 9.89 4.65 -17.87
C PRO A 153 10.73 3.86 -16.88
N PHE A 154 11.86 3.31 -17.33
CA PHE A 154 12.74 2.53 -16.45
C PHE A 154 14.22 2.69 -16.78
N GLN A 155 15.05 2.45 -15.78
CA GLN A 155 16.49 2.26 -15.92
C GLN A 155 16.88 0.86 -15.43
N THR A 156 17.99 0.34 -15.94
CA THR A 156 18.54 -0.94 -15.46
C THR A 156 19.51 -0.67 -14.32
N ALA A 157 19.25 -1.30 -13.17
CA ALA A 157 20.12 -1.30 -11.99
C ALA A 157 20.87 -2.64 -11.95
N GLU A 158 22.04 -2.68 -12.58
CA GLU A 158 22.81 -3.90 -12.71
C GLU A 158 23.37 -4.37 -11.36
N GLY A 159 23.16 -5.66 -11.05
CA GLY A 159 23.65 -6.27 -9.83
C GLY A 159 22.82 -5.99 -8.56
N GLU A 160 21.71 -5.26 -8.67
CA GLU A 160 20.88 -4.84 -7.52
C GLU A 160 19.68 -5.77 -7.28
N GLY A 161 19.59 -6.89 -8.00
CA GLY A 161 18.57 -7.92 -7.77
C GLY A 161 18.72 -8.58 -6.40
N ALA A 162 17.65 -9.21 -5.90
CA ALA A 162 17.80 -10.04 -4.71
C ALA A 162 18.58 -11.32 -5.06
N PHE A 163 19.10 -11.99 -4.05
CA PHE A 163 19.89 -13.20 -4.27
C PHE A 163 19.11 -14.34 -4.97
N TYR A 164 17.76 -14.28 -4.94
CA TYR A 164 16.87 -15.31 -5.47
C TYR A 164 16.10 -14.90 -6.75
N GLY A 165 16.23 -13.64 -7.22
CA GLY A 165 15.61 -13.26 -8.49
C GLY A 165 15.68 -11.77 -8.83
N PRO A 166 15.47 -11.43 -10.12
CA PRO A 166 15.39 -10.06 -10.58
C PRO A 166 14.11 -9.39 -10.12
N LYS A 167 14.11 -8.05 -10.08
CA LYS A 167 12.95 -7.30 -9.60
C LYS A 167 12.73 -6.00 -10.36
N ILE A 168 11.48 -5.54 -10.34
CA ILE A 168 11.07 -4.18 -10.67
C ILE A 168 10.78 -3.45 -9.36
N ASP A 169 11.46 -2.35 -9.11
CA ASP A 169 11.12 -1.41 -8.05
C ASP A 169 10.47 -0.17 -8.67
N LEU A 170 9.20 0.12 -8.31
CA LEU A 170 8.51 1.31 -8.74
C LEU A 170 8.76 2.45 -7.76
N HIS A 171 9.13 3.59 -8.30
CA HIS A 171 9.36 4.81 -7.57
C HIS A 171 8.32 5.86 -7.96
N ALA A 172 7.76 6.53 -6.97
CA ALA A 172 6.92 7.69 -7.18
C ALA A 172 7.63 8.96 -6.71
N LYS A 173 7.39 10.07 -7.41
CA LYS A 173 7.85 11.39 -6.97
C LYS A 173 6.77 12.06 -6.14
N ASP A 174 7.18 12.65 -5.02
CA ASP A 174 6.30 13.47 -4.21
C ASP A 174 6.15 14.89 -4.80
N ALA A 175 5.31 15.73 -4.18
CA ALA A 175 5.03 17.08 -4.65
C ALA A 175 6.26 18.02 -4.74
N ILE A 176 7.37 17.67 -4.07
CA ILE A 176 8.63 18.42 -4.14
C ILE A 176 9.72 17.72 -4.95
N GLY A 177 9.34 16.65 -5.70
CA GLY A 177 10.22 15.94 -6.63
C GLY A 177 11.13 14.89 -5.99
N ARG A 178 10.98 14.53 -4.71
CA ARG A 178 11.75 13.45 -4.09
C ARG A 178 11.25 12.10 -4.56
N ARG A 179 12.18 11.21 -4.89
CA ARG A 179 11.92 9.86 -5.40
C ARG A 179 11.80 8.86 -4.24
N TRP A 180 10.69 8.15 -4.15
CA TRP A 180 10.40 7.16 -3.12
C TRP A 180 10.14 5.79 -3.74
N GLN A 181 10.91 4.79 -3.34
CA GLN A 181 10.60 3.40 -3.66
C GLN A 181 9.36 2.94 -2.87
N LEU A 182 8.34 2.51 -3.59
CA LEU A 182 7.08 2.03 -3.03
C LEU A 182 6.81 0.59 -3.43
N SER A 183 6.42 0.33 -4.70
CA SER A 183 6.05 -1.01 -5.11
C SER A 183 7.26 -1.82 -5.55
N THR A 184 7.20 -3.13 -5.32
CA THR A 184 8.20 -4.09 -5.80
C THR A 184 7.48 -5.29 -6.40
N ILE A 185 7.95 -5.78 -7.55
CA ILE A 185 7.54 -7.03 -8.20
C ILE A 185 8.80 -7.82 -8.48
N GLN A 186 8.87 -9.06 -8.01
CA GLN A 186 10.07 -9.88 -8.07
C GLN A 186 9.74 -11.32 -8.44
N ILE A 187 10.47 -11.88 -9.38
CA ILE A 187 10.33 -13.28 -9.80
C ILE A 187 11.36 -14.12 -9.04
N ASP A 188 10.91 -15.26 -8.52
CA ASP A 188 11.70 -16.17 -7.70
C ASP A 188 11.52 -17.62 -8.16
N PHE A 189 12.58 -18.21 -8.62
CA PHE A 189 12.67 -19.64 -8.95
C PHE A 189 13.32 -20.44 -7.82
N ALA A 190 14.10 -19.80 -6.95
CA ALA A 190 14.96 -20.43 -5.99
C ALA A 190 14.20 -20.92 -4.74
N GLN A 191 13.31 -20.12 -4.17
CA GLN A 191 12.59 -20.57 -2.97
C GLN A 191 11.63 -21.74 -3.24
N PRO A 192 10.89 -21.82 -4.36
CA PRO A 192 10.15 -23.03 -4.72
C PRO A 192 10.99 -24.29 -4.72
N ASP A 193 12.23 -24.22 -5.18
CA ASP A 193 13.19 -25.35 -5.15
C ASP A 193 13.65 -25.65 -3.72
N ASN A 194 14.06 -24.65 -2.96
CA ASN A 194 14.55 -24.81 -1.60
C ASN A 194 13.52 -25.45 -0.66
N PHE A 195 12.24 -25.11 -0.84
CA PHE A 195 11.14 -25.65 -0.06
C PHE A 195 10.54 -26.94 -0.63
N ASP A 196 11.01 -27.39 -1.79
CA ASP A 196 10.51 -28.55 -2.49
C ASP A 196 8.98 -28.54 -2.66
N ILE A 197 8.43 -27.42 -3.16
CA ILE A 197 7.01 -27.28 -3.46
C ILE A 197 6.71 -27.66 -4.91
N GLU A 198 5.58 -28.33 -5.14
CA GLU A 198 5.22 -28.87 -6.45
C GLU A 198 3.72 -28.68 -6.74
N TYR A 199 3.36 -28.77 -8.00
CA TYR A 199 1.98 -28.91 -8.48
C TYR A 199 1.88 -30.01 -9.54
N VAL A 200 0.69 -30.55 -9.77
CA VAL A 200 0.44 -31.53 -10.85
C VAL A 200 0.06 -30.75 -12.12
N ASN A 201 0.87 -30.90 -13.16
CA ASN A 201 0.65 -30.26 -14.46
C ASN A 201 -0.40 -30.97 -15.32
N SER A 202 -0.68 -30.47 -16.53
CA SER A 202 -1.65 -31.04 -17.48
C SER A 202 -1.35 -32.48 -17.91
N ASP A 203 -0.09 -32.90 -17.85
CA ASP A 203 0.37 -34.24 -18.20
C ASP A 203 0.34 -35.20 -17.01
N ASN A 204 -0.28 -34.85 -15.89
CA ASN A 204 -0.27 -35.59 -14.63
C ASN A 204 1.14 -35.82 -14.04
N LYS A 205 2.07 -34.91 -14.34
CA LYS A 205 3.42 -34.93 -13.78
C LYS A 205 3.59 -33.83 -12.76
N LYS A 206 4.49 -34.06 -11.80
CA LYS A 206 4.90 -33.01 -10.86
C LYS A 206 5.75 -31.97 -11.57
N SER A 207 5.47 -30.71 -11.31
CA SER A 207 6.18 -29.54 -11.83
C SER A 207 6.42 -28.53 -10.73
N ARG A 208 7.48 -27.75 -10.85
CA ARG A 208 7.84 -26.68 -9.91
C ARG A 208 7.11 -25.40 -10.27
N PRO A 209 6.38 -24.77 -9.35
CA PRO A 209 5.83 -23.45 -9.61
C PRO A 209 6.92 -22.38 -9.59
N VAL A 210 6.65 -21.26 -10.26
CA VAL A 210 7.40 -20.01 -10.09
C VAL A 210 6.68 -19.17 -9.04
N MET A 211 7.43 -18.47 -8.21
CA MET A 211 6.88 -17.58 -7.21
C MET A 211 7.13 -16.13 -7.62
N ILE A 212 6.11 -15.29 -7.49
CA ILE A 212 6.23 -13.85 -7.72
C ILE A 212 5.91 -13.16 -6.40
N HIS A 213 6.87 -12.40 -5.88
CA HIS A 213 6.70 -11.55 -4.71
C HIS A 213 6.19 -10.19 -5.14
N ARG A 214 5.27 -9.62 -4.36
CA ARG A 214 4.69 -8.33 -4.66
C ARG A 214 4.39 -7.55 -3.39
N ALA A 215 4.87 -6.31 -3.32
CA ALA A 215 4.38 -5.27 -2.42
C ALA A 215 3.97 -4.07 -3.26
N LEU A 216 2.80 -3.45 -3.03
CA LEU A 216 2.33 -2.28 -3.79
C LEU A 216 2.66 -0.98 -3.07
N LEU A 217 2.46 -0.95 -1.76
CA LEU A 217 2.74 0.20 -0.92
C LEU A 217 4.18 0.17 -0.38
N GLY A 218 4.80 -1.01 -0.40
CA GLY A 218 6.10 -1.30 0.20
C GLY A 218 6.00 -1.51 1.70
N SER A 219 5.76 -0.47 2.48
CA SER A 219 5.26 -0.58 3.85
C SER A 219 4.17 0.46 4.09
N VAL A 220 3.18 0.10 4.92
CA VAL A 220 2.05 0.98 5.25
C VAL A 220 2.56 2.27 5.90
N GLU A 221 3.56 2.18 6.76
CA GLU A 221 4.17 3.31 7.47
C GLU A 221 4.86 4.27 6.50
N ARG A 222 5.73 3.75 5.62
CA ARG A 222 6.42 4.58 4.60
C ARG A 222 5.41 5.21 3.65
N PHE A 223 4.47 4.44 3.17
CA PHE A 223 3.45 4.94 2.26
C PHE A 223 2.62 6.06 2.89
N THR A 224 2.20 5.90 4.15
CA THR A 224 1.49 6.94 4.91
C THR A 224 2.34 8.20 5.03
N ALA A 225 3.63 8.09 5.35
CA ALA A 225 4.52 9.24 5.45
C ALA A 225 4.68 9.96 4.10
N VAL A 226 4.88 9.21 3.01
CA VAL A 226 4.99 9.77 1.65
C VAL A 226 3.71 10.52 1.27
N LEU A 227 2.53 9.97 1.57
CA LEU A 227 1.26 10.65 1.31
C LEU A 227 1.09 11.92 2.14
N LEU A 228 1.41 11.87 3.44
CA LEU A 228 1.33 13.04 4.32
C LEU A 228 2.24 14.18 3.83
N GLU A 229 3.44 13.85 3.36
CA GLU A 229 4.36 14.84 2.80
C GLU A 229 3.91 15.32 1.41
N HIS A 230 3.43 14.42 0.54
CA HIS A 230 2.93 14.76 -0.80
C HIS A 230 1.77 15.76 -0.74
N TYR A 231 0.84 15.56 0.18
CA TYR A 231 -0.33 16.42 0.38
C TYR A 231 -0.12 17.52 1.42
N ALA A 232 1.08 17.67 2.00
CA ALA A 232 1.34 18.59 3.12
C ALA A 232 0.28 18.45 4.25
N GLY A 233 -0.16 17.22 4.51
CA GLY A 233 -1.19 16.87 5.47
C GLY A 233 -2.63 17.09 5.01
N ASN A 234 -2.87 17.79 3.89
CA ASN A 234 -4.23 18.02 3.37
C ASN A 234 -4.65 16.86 2.47
N LEU A 235 -4.89 15.71 3.07
CA LEU A 235 -5.27 14.51 2.35
C LEU A 235 -6.57 14.68 1.55
N PRO A 236 -6.72 13.99 0.40
CA PRO A 236 -8.00 13.91 -0.29
C PRO A 236 -9.10 13.43 0.65
N GLY A 237 -10.33 13.91 0.45
CA GLY A 237 -11.43 13.64 1.36
C GLY A 237 -11.66 12.15 1.68
N TRP A 238 -11.44 11.25 0.72
CA TRP A 238 -11.60 9.81 0.94
C TRP A 238 -10.50 9.20 1.85
N LEU A 239 -9.31 9.83 1.93
CA LEU A 239 -8.20 9.43 2.81
C LEU A 239 -8.24 10.15 4.17
N SER A 240 -8.94 11.27 4.29
CA SER A 240 -8.96 12.05 5.52
C SER A 240 -9.61 11.28 6.67
N PRO A 241 -9.00 11.19 7.86
CA PRO A 241 -9.59 10.52 9.04
C PRO A 241 -10.97 11.09 9.41
N ILE A 242 -11.09 12.42 9.40
CA ILE A 242 -12.35 13.17 9.48
C ILE A 242 -12.52 13.87 8.14
N GLN A 243 -13.69 13.71 7.52
CA GLN A 243 -13.98 14.27 6.20
C GLN A 243 -14.71 15.60 6.33
N ILE A 244 -15.51 15.73 7.37
CA ILE A 244 -16.39 16.88 7.59
C ILE A 244 -16.40 17.23 9.07
N ASP A 245 -16.13 18.48 9.41
CA ASP A 245 -16.43 19.07 10.71
C ASP A 245 -17.71 19.87 10.65
N VAL A 246 -18.66 19.58 11.54
CA VAL A 246 -19.87 20.39 11.77
C VAL A 246 -19.61 21.27 12.99
N LEU A 247 -19.52 22.58 12.79
CA LEU A 247 -19.17 23.57 13.81
C LEU A 247 -20.41 24.38 14.16
N THR A 248 -20.88 24.28 15.39
CA THR A 248 -22.10 24.97 15.84
C THR A 248 -21.80 26.32 16.48
N ILE A 249 -22.72 27.28 16.34
CA ILE A 249 -22.75 28.57 17.07
C ILE A 249 -24.07 28.65 17.81
N GLY A 250 -24.02 28.68 19.14
CA GLY A 250 -25.23 28.61 19.97
C GLY A 250 -25.80 27.17 20.06
N ASN A 251 -27.07 27.10 20.46
CA ASN A 251 -27.74 25.80 20.66
C ASN A 251 -28.56 25.41 19.41
N VAL A 252 -27.92 24.69 18.49
CA VAL A 252 -28.53 24.24 17.23
C VAL A 252 -28.35 22.72 17.03
N ASN A 253 -28.37 21.98 18.13
CA ASN A 253 -28.04 20.54 18.13
C ASN A 253 -28.97 19.71 17.26
N ASP A 254 -30.28 19.98 17.24
CA ASP A 254 -31.25 19.24 16.42
C ASP A 254 -30.98 19.47 14.92
N TYR A 255 -30.61 20.70 14.54
CA TYR A 255 -30.25 20.98 13.15
C TYR A 255 -28.91 20.35 12.77
N ALA A 256 -27.92 20.38 13.68
CA ALA A 256 -26.66 19.69 13.50
C ALA A 256 -26.85 18.18 13.30
N GLN A 257 -27.70 17.56 14.13
CA GLN A 257 -28.01 16.14 14.01
C GLN A 257 -28.65 15.78 12.67
N THR A 258 -29.58 16.62 12.16
CA THR A 258 -30.17 16.44 10.84
C THR A 258 -29.11 16.44 9.74
N ILE A 259 -28.11 17.33 9.81
CA ILE A 259 -26.99 17.37 8.85
C ILE A 259 -26.15 16.10 8.95
N ILE A 260 -25.83 15.65 10.17
CA ILE A 260 -25.01 14.46 10.41
C ILE A 260 -25.73 13.21 9.85
N ASP A 261 -27.04 13.09 10.09
CA ASP A 261 -27.84 11.95 9.60
C ASP A 261 -27.86 11.86 8.07
N ASP A 262 -27.95 13.02 7.39
CA ASP A 262 -27.86 13.08 5.93
C ASP A 262 -26.46 12.80 5.37
N LEU A 263 -25.42 12.96 6.21
CA LEU A 263 -24.02 12.72 5.89
C LEU A 263 -23.43 11.47 6.58
N LYS A 264 -24.26 10.58 7.09
CA LYS A 264 -23.83 9.37 7.84
C LYS A 264 -22.91 8.41 7.08
N SER A 265 -22.84 8.51 5.77
CA SER A 265 -21.88 7.75 4.95
C SER A 265 -20.46 8.35 4.97
N TYR A 266 -20.28 9.50 5.61
CA TYR A 266 -19.00 10.19 5.77
C TYR A 266 -18.50 10.08 7.21
N ARG A 267 -17.22 10.30 7.41
CA ARG A 267 -16.60 10.45 8.73
C ARG A 267 -16.79 11.89 9.18
N VAL A 268 -17.90 12.14 9.88
CA VAL A 268 -18.32 13.47 10.36
C VAL A 268 -17.94 13.61 11.82
N ASN A 269 -17.37 14.76 12.19
CA ASN A 269 -17.14 15.16 13.57
C ASN A 269 -18.02 16.37 13.89
N LEU A 270 -18.63 16.40 15.08
CA LEU A 270 -19.43 17.52 15.59
C LEU A 270 -18.62 18.25 16.66
N ASP A 271 -18.45 19.56 16.48
CA ASP A 271 -17.93 20.47 17.50
C ASP A 271 -19.05 21.39 18.00
N ASP A 272 -19.76 20.93 19.02
CA ASP A 272 -20.85 21.66 19.70
C ASP A 272 -20.39 22.35 21.00
N ARG A 273 -19.08 22.36 21.26
CA ARG A 273 -18.52 23.01 22.47
C ARG A 273 -18.87 24.48 22.50
N ASN A 274 -19.13 24.99 23.72
CA ASN A 274 -19.42 26.42 23.91
C ASN A 274 -18.11 27.25 23.95
N ILE A 275 -17.44 27.34 22.81
CA ILE A 275 -16.22 28.14 22.59
C ILE A 275 -16.41 29.05 21.37
N ARG A 276 -15.48 30.01 21.16
CA ARG A 276 -15.55 30.94 20.02
C ARG A 276 -15.41 30.17 18.68
N LEU A 277 -16.20 30.58 17.69
CA LEU A 277 -16.12 30.00 16.33
C LEU A 277 -14.69 30.04 15.76
N GLY A 278 -13.94 31.10 15.97
CA GLY A 278 -12.55 31.22 15.51
C GLY A 278 -11.64 30.12 16.06
N GLU A 279 -11.87 29.65 17.29
CA GLU A 279 -11.14 28.57 17.90
C GLU A 279 -11.54 27.22 17.30
N LYS A 280 -12.85 26.99 17.04
CA LYS A 280 -13.34 25.79 16.35
C LYS A 280 -12.75 25.68 14.94
N LEU A 281 -12.78 26.78 14.18
CA LEU A 281 -12.18 26.85 12.84
C LEU A 281 -10.69 26.55 12.88
N HIS A 282 -9.95 27.17 13.78
CA HIS A 282 -8.52 26.93 13.94
C HIS A 282 -8.21 25.45 14.26
N ASN A 283 -8.99 24.83 15.15
CA ASN A 283 -8.82 23.41 15.48
C ASN A 283 -9.08 22.50 14.27
N SER A 284 -10.14 22.77 13.51
CA SER A 284 -10.47 22.04 12.29
C SER A 284 -9.40 22.21 11.19
N GLU A 285 -8.90 23.44 11.00
CA GLU A 285 -7.79 23.73 10.08
C GLU A 285 -6.50 23.04 10.50
N LYS A 286 -6.20 23.02 11.80
CA LYS A 286 -5.03 22.32 12.36
C LYS A 286 -5.12 20.81 12.14
N SER A 287 -6.33 20.25 12.23
CA SER A 287 -6.61 18.83 11.96
C SER A 287 -6.66 18.52 10.47
N LYS A 288 -6.55 19.55 9.60
CA LYS A 288 -6.60 19.37 8.13
C LYS A 288 -7.90 18.75 7.64
N THR A 289 -9.02 19.00 8.33
CA THR A 289 -10.33 18.52 7.90
C THR A 289 -10.71 19.22 6.60
N PRO A 290 -11.00 18.49 5.51
CA PRO A 290 -11.17 19.09 4.18
C PRO A 290 -12.46 19.87 4.01
N ILE A 291 -13.50 19.61 4.80
CA ILE A 291 -14.81 20.28 4.72
C ILE A 291 -15.23 20.73 6.12
N GLN A 292 -15.59 21.99 6.23
CA GLN A 292 -16.17 22.58 7.45
C GLN A 292 -17.58 23.07 7.13
N ILE A 293 -18.56 22.63 7.91
CA ILE A 293 -19.94 23.11 7.87
C ILE A 293 -20.13 23.97 9.12
N ILE A 294 -20.52 25.22 8.95
CA ILE A 294 -20.74 26.17 10.04
C ILE A 294 -22.22 26.49 10.09
N ILE A 295 -22.83 26.34 11.27
CA ILE A 295 -24.25 26.57 11.48
C ILE A 295 -24.51 27.34 12.78
N GLY A 296 -25.42 28.26 12.74
CA GLY A 296 -25.93 29.01 13.88
C GLY A 296 -27.44 29.05 13.90
N GLU A 297 -28.02 29.80 14.88
CA GLU A 297 -29.48 29.91 15.04
C GLU A 297 -30.18 30.50 13.81
N LYS A 298 -29.54 31.48 13.13
CA LYS A 298 -30.05 32.00 11.86
C LYS A 298 -30.11 30.95 10.77
N ASP A 299 -29.05 30.10 10.67
CA ASP A 299 -28.99 29.03 9.68
C ASP A 299 -30.06 27.98 9.94
N ALA A 300 -30.22 27.55 11.18
CA ALA A 300 -31.28 26.64 11.57
C ALA A 300 -32.68 27.15 11.25
N SER A 301 -32.94 28.43 11.48
CA SER A 301 -34.24 29.05 11.19
C SER A 301 -34.52 29.27 9.70
N SER A 302 -33.46 29.50 8.90
CA SER A 302 -33.56 29.79 7.46
C SER A 302 -33.28 28.50 6.60
N ASN A 303 -32.97 27.38 7.22
CA ASN A 303 -32.59 26.15 6.56
C ASN A 303 -31.40 26.31 5.60
N THR A 304 -30.36 27.00 6.09
CA THR A 304 -29.12 27.29 5.37
C THR A 304 -27.90 26.82 6.14
N MET A 305 -26.73 26.90 5.54
CA MET A 305 -25.44 26.67 6.20
C MET A 305 -24.32 27.41 5.48
N ALA A 306 -23.21 27.67 6.17
CA ALA A 306 -21.97 28.02 5.51
C ALA A 306 -21.08 26.79 5.34
N VAL A 307 -20.38 26.67 4.19
CA VAL A 307 -19.51 25.54 3.87
C VAL A 307 -18.17 26.06 3.40
N ASN A 308 -17.12 25.68 4.11
CA ASN A 308 -15.75 25.93 3.71
C ASN A 308 -15.16 24.60 3.19
N ILE A 309 -14.53 24.65 2.02
CA ILE A 309 -13.87 23.48 1.41
C ILE A 309 -12.42 23.86 1.15
N PHE A 310 -11.49 23.08 1.65
CA PHE A 310 -10.07 23.34 1.44
C PHE A 310 -9.73 23.52 -0.05
N GLY A 311 -9.01 24.59 -0.36
CA GLY A 311 -8.62 24.94 -1.74
C GLY A 311 -9.75 25.47 -2.63
N LYS A 312 -10.94 25.79 -2.06
CA LYS A 312 -12.06 26.38 -2.79
C LYS A 312 -12.57 27.66 -2.09
N GLU A 313 -13.37 28.44 -2.81
CA GLU A 313 -14.05 29.58 -2.22
C GLU A 313 -15.08 29.14 -1.17
N ASN A 314 -15.15 29.91 -0.07
CA ASN A 314 -16.11 29.69 1.00
C ASN A 314 -17.52 30.04 0.54
N MET A 315 -18.47 29.20 0.81
CA MET A 315 -19.87 29.40 0.50
C MET A 315 -20.61 29.82 1.77
N LYS A 316 -21.42 30.91 1.70
CA LYS A 316 -22.21 31.40 2.82
C LYS A 316 -23.71 31.35 2.48
N ASP A 317 -24.54 31.23 3.50
CA ASP A 317 -26.02 31.25 3.39
C ASP A 317 -26.53 30.27 2.28
N VAL A 318 -25.90 29.08 2.16
CA VAL A 318 -26.28 28.11 1.13
C VAL A 318 -27.48 27.31 1.60
N ASP A 319 -28.48 27.17 0.74
CA ASP A 319 -29.63 26.26 0.97
C ASP A 319 -29.16 24.88 1.37
N TYR A 320 -29.81 24.31 2.38
CA TYR A 320 -29.50 23.00 2.95
C TYR A 320 -29.31 21.89 1.89
N LYS A 321 -30.33 21.69 1.03
CA LYS A 321 -30.31 20.63 0.02
C LYS A 321 -29.21 20.84 -1.00
N LYS A 322 -28.98 22.09 -1.38
CA LYS A 322 -27.91 22.46 -2.32
C LYS A 322 -26.54 22.20 -1.71
N ALA A 323 -26.32 22.56 -0.45
CA ALA A 323 -25.06 22.30 0.27
C ALA A 323 -24.77 20.80 0.40
N ILE A 324 -25.74 20.01 0.90
CA ILE A 324 -25.60 18.56 1.05
C ILE A 324 -25.33 17.87 -0.31
N ASN A 325 -26.04 18.24 -1.36
CA ASN A 325 -25.82 17.70 -2.70
C ASN A 325 -24.42 18.08 -3.25
N SER A 326 -23.95 19.29 -2.97
CA SER A 326 -22.60 19.73 -3.37
C SER A 326 -21.52 18.91 -2.65
N ILE A 327 -21.67 18.69 -1.34
CA ILE A 327 -20.75 17.87 -0.53
C ILE A 327 -20.74 16.43 -1.06
N LYS A 328 -21.92 15.83 -1.26
CA LYS A 328 -22.05 14.46 -1.81
C LYS A 328 -21.40 14.33 -3.19
N LYS A 329 -21.57 15.33 -4.05
CA LYS A 329 -20.96 15.36 -5.39
C LYS A 329 -19.44 15.49 -5.38
N LEU A 330 -18.90 16.31 -4.48
CA LEU A 330 -17.44 16.44 -4.29
C LEU A 330 -16.80 15.14 -3.81
N SER A 331 -17.47 14.45 -2.91
CA SER A 331 -17.03 13.17 -2.41
C SER A 331 -17.06 12.06 -3.49
N LEU A 332 -18.04 12.07 -4.39
CA LEU A 332 -18.13 11.12 -5.51
C LEU A 332 -16.98 11.28 -6.52
N ILE A 333 -16.43 12.49 -6.69
CA ILE A 333 -15.28 12.73 -7.58
C ILE A 333 -13.98 12.12 -7.00
N HIS A 334 -13.90 11.96 -5.67
CA HIS A 334 -12.75 11.39 -4.97
C HIS A 334 -12.97 9.94 -4.49
N ILE A 335 -14.19 9.42 -4.55
CA ILE A 335 -14.55 8.03 -4.16
C ILE A 335 -14.82 7.16 -5.41
N SER A 336 -15.04 7.77 -6.58
CA SER A 336 -15.28 7.00 -7.78
C SER A 336 -13.98 6.35 -8.23
N GLU A 337 -13.82 5.10 -7.86
CA GLU A 337 -13.22 4.00 -8.60
C GLU A 337 -12.12 3.11 -8.00
N PRO A 338 -11.35 3.36 -6.92
CA PRO A 338 -10.43 2.30 -6.51
C PRO A 338 -11.12 1.11 -5.84
N THR A 339 -12.24 1.35 -5.12
CA THR A 339 -12.82 0.32 -4.23
C THR A 339 -13.77 -0.66 -4.91
N ARG A 340 -14.34 -0.34 -6.07
CA ARG A 340 -15.26 -1.27 -6.77
C ARG A 340 -14.59 -2.23 -7.76
N GLN A 341 -13.33 -1.99 -8.12
CA GLN A 341 -12.57 -2.84 -9.04
C GLN A 341 -11.43 -3.63 -8.36
N ILE A 342 -11.23 -3.46 -7.04
CA ILE A 342 -10.28 -4.24 -6.25
C ILE A 342 -11.04 -5.39 -5.56
N VAL A 343 -11.76 -6.18 -6.35
CA VAL A 343 -12.09 -7.56 -5.96
C VAL A 343 -11.17 -8.44 -6.77
N ILE A 344 -10.12 -8.90 -6.15
CA ILE A 344 -9.25 -9.96 -6.64
C ILE A 344 -9.72 -11.26 -6.07
#